data_90a1185bf86d164a4a8100a3f35c9763
#
_entry.id   90a1185bf86d164a4a8100a3f35c9763
#
_cell.length_a   1.000
_cell.length_b   1.000
_cell.length_c   1.000
_cell.angle_alpha   90.00
_cell.angle_beta   90.00
_cell.angle_gamma   90.00
#
_symmetry.space_group_name_H-M   'P 1'
#
loop_
_entity.id
_entity.type
_entity.pdbx_description
1 polymer ?
#
loop_
_entity_poly.entity_id
_entity_poly.type
_entity_poly.pdbx_seq_one_letter_code
_entity_poly.pdbx_strand_id
1 'polypeptide(L)'
;MPNWCWTSYVAVGDKKDIRDLYKKMKSLENSEKSLIENGFGNTWLGNLVTILGGDYHKISCRGEFGNLSINHNYTVVRFDTMTAWGEFDDLRKFIQFKYPSVFIYYRSEEPGMGYYGTNDVNSEYLPRIKVEEGYQESYYYSNWEEVFQFLSEKIGTEIHSME
;
A
#
# COMPACT_ATOMS: atom_id res chain seq x y z
N MET A 1 0.97 21.19 -9.49
CA MET A 1 1.58 20.45 -8.36
C MET A 1 0.50 19.58 -7.73
N PRO A 2 0.72 18.30 -7.48
CA PRO A 2 -0.30 17.48 -6.83
C PRO A 2 -0.45 17.86 -5.36
N ASN A 3 -1.66 17.70 -4.82
CA ASN A 3 -1.83 17.62 -3.39
C ASN A 3 -1.25 16.28 -2.90
N TRP A 4 -0.43 16.32 -1.89
CA TRP A 4 0.21 15.13 -1.35
C TRP A 4 -0.65 14.51 -0.26
N CYS A 5 -0.93 13.23 -0.42
CA CYS A 5 -1.63 12.41 0.55
C CYS A 5 -0.62 11.60 1.36
N TRP A 6 -0.69 11.72 2.65
CA TRP A 6 0.08 10.90 3.58
C TRP A 6 -0.73 9.71 4.02
N THR A 7 -0.18 8.51 3.88
CA THR A 7 -0.85 7.27 4.29
C THR A 7 0.06 6.42 5.16
N SER A 8 -0.44 6.03 6.32
CA SER A 8 0.19 5.02 7.18
C SER A 8 -0.45 3.67 6.92
N TYR A 9 0.39 2.65 6.69
CA TYR A 9 -0.02 1.27 6.45
C TYR A 9 0.46 0.32 7.54
N VAL A 10 -0.38 -0.66 7.85
CA VAL A 10 -0.05 -1.79 8.73
C VAL A 10 -0.45 -3.07 8.01
N ALA A 11 0.54 -3.83 7.56
CA ALA A 11 0.35 -5.13 6.93
C ALA A 11 0.49 -6.23 7.98
N VAL A 12 -0.55 -7.04 8.14
CA VAL A 12 -0.62 -8.13 9.12
C VAL A 12 -0.82 -9.45 8.41
N GLY A 13 -0.04 -10.46 8.73
CA GLY A 13 -0.13 -11.76 8.08
C GLY A 13 0.84 -12.79 8.63
N ASP A 14 0.97 -13.91 7.92
CA ASP A 14 1.87 -15.00 8.29
C ASP A 14 3.33 -14.56 8.19
N LYS A 15 4.17 -15.14 9.04
CA LYS A 15 5.62 -14.84 9.10
C LYS A 15 6.32 -14.92 7.75
N LYS A 16 5.98 -15.90 6.93
CA LYS A 16 6.57 -16.10 5.61
C LYS A 16 6.31 -14.90 4.70
N ASP A 17 5.06 -14.51 4.56
CA ASP A 17 4.63 -13.45 3.67
C ASP A 17 5.09 -12.08 4.17
N ILE A 18 4.96 -11.81 5.46
CA ILE A 18 5.40 -10.57 6.09
C ILE A 18 6.91 -10.38 5.98
N ARG A 19 7.70 -11.44 6.20
CA ARG A 19 9.17 -11.36 6.05
C ARG A 19 9.58 -11.15 4.61
N ASP A 20 8.92 -11.79 3.65
CA ASP A 20 9.23 -11.61 2.23
C ASP A 20 8.92 -10.19 1.76
N LEU A 21 7.74 -9.68 2.10
CA LEU A 21 7.36 -8.29 1.83
C LEU A 21 8.39 -7.31 2.43
N TYR A 22 8.70 -7.45 3.70
CA TYR A 22 9.67 -6.59 4.39
C TYR A 22 11.05 -6.64 3.72
N LYS A 23 11.56 -7.84 3.42
CA LYS A 23 12.88 -8.01 2.78
C LYS A 23 12.95 -7.32 1.43
N LYS A 24 11.91 -7.43 0.61
CA LYS A 24 11.84 -6.78 -0.70
C LYS A 24 11.81 -5.25 -0.55
N MET A 25 10.97 -4.72 0.33
CA MET A 25 10.93 -3.28 0.61
C MET A 25 12.26 -2.79 1.17
N LYS A 26 12.85 -3.52 2.11
CA LYS A 26 14.14 -3.15 2.72
C LYS A 26 15.29 -3.19 1.71
N SER A 27 15.27 -4.12 0.76
CA SER A 27 16.27 -4.18 -0.30
C SER A 27 16.21 -2.95 -1.22
N LEU A 28 15.02 -2.44 -1.49
CA LEU A 28 14.85 -1.18 -2.23
C LEU A 28 15.37 0.02 -1.44
N GLU A 29 15.00 0.11 -0.16
CA GLU A 29 15.43 1.20 0.72
C GLU A 29 16.95 1.28 0.86
N ASN A 30 17.61 0.13 0.92
CA ASN A 30 19.06 0.02 1.05
C ASN A 30 19.84 0.07 -0.28
N SER A 31 19.14 0.11 -1.41
CA SER A 31 19.78 0.13 -2.72
C SER A 31 20.44 1.48 -3.01
N GLU A 32 21.63 1.46 -3.57
CA GLU A 32 22.31 2.68 -4.02
C GLU A 32 21.68 3.27 -5.30
N LYS A 33 20.97 2.44 -6.05
CA LYS A 33 20.32 2.84 -7.32
C LYS A 33 18.86 2.42 -7.33
N SER A 34 18.04 3.22 -8.00
CA SER A 34 16.66 2.83 -8.29
C SER A 34 16.62 1.57 -9.17
N LEU A 35 15.69 0.66 -8.89
CA LEU A 35 15.47 -0.55 -9.69
C LEU A 35 15.11 -0.21 -11.14
N ILE A 36 14.30 0.84 -11.31
CA ILE A 36 13.92 1.41 -12.60
C ILE A 36 14.58 2.78 -12.74
N GLU A 37 15.41 2.96 -13.76
CA GLU A 37 16.01 4.26 -14.09
C GLU A 37 14.99 5.17 -14.78
N ASN A 38 14.32 6.02 -14.01
CA ASN A 38 13.31 6.96 -14.52
C ASN A 38 13.33 8.33 -13.84
N GLY A 39 14.41 8.65 -13.11
CA GLY A 39 14.57 9.89 -12.37
C GLY A 39 13.91 9.93 -11.00
N PHE A 40 13.20 8.85 -10.59
CA PHE A 40 12.69 8.69 -9.24
C PHE A 40 13.70 7.94 -8.34
N GLY A 41 13.57 8.10 -7.02
CA GLY A 41 14.43 7.44 -6.06
C GLY A 41 14.17 5.93 -5.92
N ASN A 42 15.02 5.27 -5.13
CA ASN A 42 14.95 3.84 -4.85
C ASN A 42 13.65 3.40 -4.14
N THR A 43 13.02 4.27 -3.36
CA THR A 43 11.76 4.02 -2.65
C THR A 43 10.50 4.39 -3.45
N TRP A 44 10.66 4.71 -4.73
CA TRP A 44 9.52 4.94 -5.61
C TRP A 44 8.59 3.73 -5.67
N LEU A 45 7.27 3.97 -5.60
CA LEU A 45 6.27 2.89 -5.56
C LEU A 45 6.28 1.99 -6.80
N GLY A 46 6.72 2.50 -7.96
CA GLY A 46 6.93 1.68 -9.15
C GLY A 46 8.03 0.62 -8.99
N ASN A 47 9.06 0.91 -8.21
CA ASN A 47 10.07 -0.08 -7.85
C ASN A 47 9.47 -1.19 -6.96
N LEU A 48 8.59 -0.82 -6.03
CA LEU A 48 7.89 -1.79 -5.17
C LEU A 48 6.99 -2.70 -6.02
N VAL A 49 6.18 -2.14 -6.91
CA VAL A 49 5.35 -2.93 -7.83
C VAL A 49 6.20 -3.89 -8.65
N THR A 50 7.31 -3.41 -9.20
CA THR A 50 8.21 -4.21 -10.05
C THR A 50 8.87 -5.35 -9.28
N ILE A 51 9.41 -5.11 -8.08
CA ILE A 51 10.05 -6.17 -7.28
C ILE A 51 9.06 -7.24 -6.81
N LEU A 52 7.78 -6.87 -6.70
CA LEU A 52 6.68 -7.80 -6.41
C LEU A 52 6.15 -8.53 -7.66
N GLY A 53 6.74 -8.28 -8.83
CA GLY A 53 6.38 -8.94 -10.08
C GLY A 53 5.16 -8.34 -10.79
N GLY A 54 4.80 -7.10 -10.49
CA GLY A 54 3.73 -6.35 -11.16
C GLY A 54 4.23 -5.45 -12.28
N ASP A 55 3.28 -4.83 -12.95
CA ASP A 55 3.53 -3.84 -14.00
C ASP A 55 3.16 -2.43 -13.48
N TYR A 56 4.17 -1.61 -13.25
CA TYR A 56 3.99 -0.25 -12.74
C TYR A 56 3.26 0.70 -13.72
N HIS A 57 3.07 0.31 -14.98
CA HIS A 57 2.23 1.04 -15.93
C HIS A 57 0.73 0.84 -15.67
N LYS A 58 0.36 -0.20 -14.92
CA LYS A 58 -1.03 -0.59 -14.66
C LYS A 58 -1.48 -0.30 -13.23
N ILE A 59 -0.56 0.00 -12.34
CA ILE A 59 -0.80 0.25 -10.91
C ILE A 59 -0.34 1.65 -10.58
N SER A 60 -1.11 2.38 -9.77
CA SER A 60 -0.78 3.74 -9.37
C SER A 60 0.52 3.77 -8.57
N CYS A 61 1.50 4.57 -9.03
CA CYS A 61 2.86 4.58 -8.48
C CYS A 61 3.40 6.00 -8.21
N ARG A 62 2.60 7.05 -8.38
CA ARG A 62 3.08 8.42 -8.20
C ARG A 62 3.27 8.76 -6.72
N GLY A 63 4.37 8.29 -6.17
CA GLY A 63 4.72 8.48 -4.77
C GLY A 63 5.87 7.58 -4.35
N GLU A 64 6.20 7.64 -3.08
CA GLU A 64 7.28 6.89 -2.46
C GLU A 64 6.84 6.30 -1.12
N PHE A 65 7.55 5.28 -0.66
CA PHE A 65 7.36 4.72 0.68
C PHE A 65 8.52 5.08 1.61
N GLY A 66 8.26 5.02 2.91
CA GLY A 66 9.26 5.25 3.95
C GLY A 66 8.81 4.72 5.31
N ASN A 67 9.60 5.02 6.34
CA ASN A 67 9.34 4.62 7.73
C ASN A 67 9.06 3.12 7.91
N LEU A 68 9.79 2.29 7.15
CA LEU A 68 9.62 0.85 7.12
C LEU A 68 10.10 0.20 8.42
N SER A 69 9.25 -0.59 9.04
CA SER A 69 9.57 -1.38 10.23
C SER A 69 8.84 -2.74 10.24
N ILE A 70 9.40 -3.68 10.99
CA ILE A 70 8.80 -5.00 11.21
C ILE A 70 8.85 -5.34 12.69
N ASN A 71 7.79 -5.99 13.21
CA ASN A 71 7.78 -6.42 14.60
C ASN A 71 8.70 -7.64 14.83
N HIS A 72 9.06 -7.90 16.09
CA HIS A 72 9.97 -8.99 16.46
C HIS A 72 9.41 -10.39 16.15
N ASN A 73 8.09 -10.56 16.06
CA ASN A 73 7.43 -11.81 15.70
C ASN A 73 7.34 -12.04 14.18
N TYR A 74 7.71 -11.04 13.38
CA TYR A 74 7.60 -11.07 11.91
C TYR A 74 6.18 -11.30 11.39
N THR A 75 5.19 -10.73 12.05
CA THR A 75 3.78 -10.83 11.70
C THR A 75 3.15 -9.51 11.31
N VAL A 76 3.87 -8.40 11.52
CA VAL A 76 3.41 -7.04 11.21
C VAL A 76 4.52 -6.23 10.59
N VAL A 77 4.25 -5.66 9.42
CA VAL A 77 5.07 -4.62 8.77
C VAL A 77 4.32 -3.30 8.82
N ARG A 78 5.03 -2.23 9.15
CA ARG A 78 4.53 -0.86 9.10
C ARG A 78 5.35 -0.06 8.11
N PHE A 79 4.68 0.77 7.33
CA PHE A 79 5.32 1.72 6.43
C PHE A 79 4.36 2.86 6.12
N ASP A 80 4.91 3.97 5.67
CA ASP A 80 4.15 5.12 5.22
C ASP A 80 4.34 5.31 3.72
N THR A 81 3.40 5.98 3.08
CA THR A 81 3.56 6.48 1.71
C THR A 81 3.22 7.95 1.61
N MET A 82 3.85 8.63 0.67
CA MET A 82 3.45 9.96 0.22
C MET A 82 3.05 9.84 -1.24
N THR A 83 1.77 10.00 -1.53
CA THR A 83 1.17 9.77 -2.85
C THR A 83 0.44 10.98 -3.38
N ALA A 84 0.31 11.09 -4.71
CA ALA A 84 -0.40 12.18 -5.34
C ALA A 84 -1.92 11.99 -5.21
N TRP A 85 -2.61 12.98 -4.65
CA TRP A 85 -4.07 13.15 -4.58
C TRP A 85 -4.83 12.26 -3.59
N GLY A 86 -4.36 11.07 -3.26
CA GLY A 86 -5.07 10.14 -2.38
C GLY A 86 -4.29 8.86 -2.09
N GLU A 87 -4.88 8.01 -1.28
CA GLU A 87 -4.38 6.65 -1.05
C GLU A 87 -4.51 5.82 -2.34
N PHE A 88 -3.51 4.99 -2.63
CA PHE A 88 -3.52 4.10 -3.79
C PHE A 88 -4.08 2.73 -3.41
N ASP A 89 -5.39 2.58 -3.50
CA ASP A 89 -6.08 1.33 -3.18
C ASP A 89 -5.69 0.19 -4.12
N ASP A 90 -5.37 0.48 -5.37
CA ASP A 90 -4.89 -0.48 -6.35
C ASP A 90 -3.51 -1.06 -5.96
N LEU A 91 -2.61 -0.25 -5.45
CA LEU A 91 -1.32 -0.71 -4.91
C LEU A 91 -1.53 -1.62 -3.68
N ARG A 92 -2.37 -1.19 -2.76
CA ARG A 92 -2.69 -1.96 -1.54
C ARG A 92 -3.31 -3.32 -1.88
N LYS A 93 -4.29 -3.34 -2.76
CA LYS A 93 -4.93 -4.56 -3.26
C LYS A 93 -3.93 -5.47 -3.99
N PHE A 94 -3.05 -4.90 -4.79
CA PHE A 94 -1.98 -5.65 -5.47
C PHE A 94 -1.04 -6.34 -4.48
N ILE A 95 -0.61 -5.66 -3.42
CA ILE A 95 0.24 -6.26 -2.38
C ILE A 95 -0.50 -7.42 -1.70
N GLN A 96 -1.76 -7.23 -1.31
CA GLN A 96 -2.58 -8.28 -0.71
C GLN A 96 -2.79 -9.48 -1.63
N PHE A 97 -2.91 -9.26 -2.93
CA PHE A 97 -2.98 -10.35 -3.91
C PHE A 97 -1.69 -11.16 -3.97
N LYS A 98 -0.54 -10.51 -3.92
CA LYS A 98 0.77 -11.21 -3.91
C LYS A 98 1.02 -11.99 -2.62
N TYR A 99 0.44 -11.58 -1.54
CA TYR A 99 0.60 -12.19 -0.22
C TYR A 99 -0.78 -12.54 0.37
N PRO A 100 -1.35 -13.71 0.03
CA PRO A 100 -2.72 -14.08 0.39
C PRO A 100 -3.02 -14.10 1.90
N SER A 101 -2.02 -14.28 2.76
CA SER A 101 -2.19 -14.21 4.20
C SER A 101 -2.23 -12.79 4.75
N VAL A 102 -1.86 -11.79 3.93
CA VAL A 102 -1.65 -10.42 4.39
C VAL A 102 -2.92 -9.60 4.21
N PHE A 103 -3.35 -8.98 5.28
CA PHE A 103 -4.34 -7.88 5.25
C PHE A 103 -3.64 -6.56 5.56
N ILE A 104 -3.98 -5.51 4.81
CA ILE A 104 -3.36 -4.19 4.97
C ILE A 104 -4.39 -3.19 5.47
N TYR A 105 -4.18 -2.74 6.72
CA TYR A 105 -4.87 -1.60 7.29
C TYR A 105 -4.21 -0.31 6.84
N TYR A 106 -4.99 0.73 6.62
CA TYR A 106 -4.47 2.04 6.28
C TYR A 106 -5.23 3.18 6.97
N ARG A 107 -4.54 4.28 7.06
CA ARG A 107 -5.08 5.59 7.44
C ARG A 107 -4.39 6.64 6.58
N SER A 108 -5.18 7.40 5.84
CA SER A 108 -4.68 8.42 4.91
C SER A 108 -5.25 9.79 5.21
N GLU A 109 -4.48 10.80 4.91
CA GLU A 109 -4.82 12.21 5.09
C GLU A 109 -4.30 13.03 3.92
N GLU A 110 -5.18 13.83 3.30
CA GLU A 110 -4.85 14.83 2.30
C GLU A 110 -5.52 16.16 2.71
N PRO A 111 -4.76 17.03 3.38
CA PRO A 111 -5.33 18.24 3.98
C PRO A 111 -5.76 19.30 2.94
N GLY A 112 -5.18 19.31 1.74
CA GLY A 112 -5.52 20.27 0.69
C GLY A 112 -6.95 20.16 0.16
N MET A 113 -7.49 18.91 0.13
CA MET A 113 -8.89 18.65 -0.24
C MET A 113 -9.77 18.29 0.96
N GLY A 114 -9.22 18.31 2.17
CA GLY A 114 -9.94 17.93 3.37
C GLY A 114 -10.33 16.43 3.40
N TYR A 115 -9.45 15.56 2.88
CA TYR A 115 -9.70 14.12 2.80
C TYR A 115 -9.06 13.37 3.96
N TYR A 116 -9.84 12.48 4.55
CA TYR A 116 -9.39 11.49 5.52
C TYR A 116 -10.00 10.13 5.19
N GLY A 117 -9.18 9.08 5.12
CA GLY A 117 -9.64 7.72 4.81
C GLY A 117 -8.98 6.67 5.69
N THR A 118 -9.74 5.64 6.04
CA THR A 118 -9.23 4.48 6.78
C THR A 118 -10.12 3.26 6.55
N ASN A 119 -9.52 2.08 6.57
CA ASN A 119 -10.23 0.80 6.67
C ASN A 119 -10.10 0.16 8.06
N ASP A 120 -9.35 0.78 8.96
CA ASP A 120 -9.22 0.34 10.35
C ASP A 120 -10.33 0.97 11.22
N VAL A 121 -11.56 0.50 10.99
CA VAL A 121 -12.77 1.08 11.59
C VAL A 121 -12.76 1.06 13.12
N ASN A 122 -12.14 0.04 13.70
CA ASN A 122 -12.06 -0.14 15.14
C ASN A 122 -10.80 0.49 15.75
N SER A 123 -9.95 1.12 14.94
CA SER A 123 -8.67 1.68 15.37
C SER A 123 -7.78 0.65 16.09
N GLU A 124 -7.76 -0.58 15.56
CA GLU A 124 -7.03 -1.70 16.14
C GLU A 124 -5.51 -1.53 16.00
N TYR A 125 -5.07 -1.04 14.84
CA TYR A 125 -3.65 -0.87 14.49
C TYR A 125 -3.24 0.58 14.30
N LEU A 126 -4.18 1.42 13.88
CA LEU A 126 -3.96 2.82 13.55
C LEU A 126 -4.89 3.69 14.38
N PRO A 127 -4.38 4.45 15.36
CA PRO A 127 -5.24 5.30 16.19
C PRO A 127 -5.96 6.34 15.32
N ARG A 128 -7.22 6.60 15.66
CA ARG A 128 -7.99 7.67 15.03
C ARG A 128 -7.30 9.01 15.21
N ILE A 129 -7.17 9.75 14.11
CA ILE A 129 -6.81 11.17 14.20
C ILE A 129 -8.10 11.94 14.49
N LYS A 130 -7.97 12.98 15.28
CA LYS A 130 -9.04 13.97 15.42
C LYS A 130 -9.11 14.74 14.10
N VAL A 131 -10.14 14.47 13.31
CA VAL A 131 -10.36 15.12 12.03
C VAL A 131 -10.90 16.52 12.29
N GLU A 132 -10.30 17.53 11.67
CA GLU A 132 -10.80 18.89 11.76
C GLU A 132 -12.13 19.03 11.02
N GLU A 133 -12.93 20.03 11.44
CA GLU A 133 -14.22 20.30 10.80
C GLU A 133 -14.04 20.61 9.30
N GLY A 134 -14.74 19.88 8.43
CA GLY A 134 -14.65 20.00 6.99
C GLY A 134 -13.95 18.87 6.24
N TYR A 135 -13.31 17.94 6.92
CA TYR A 135 -12.75 16.73 6.31
C TYR A 135 -13.85 15.76 5.89
N GLN A 136 -13.67 15.15 4.71
CA GLN A 136 -14.50 14.03 4.30
C GLN A 136 -13.93 12.74 4.88
N GLU A 137 -14.70 12.05 5.72
CA GLU A 137 -14.37 10.71 6.17
C GLU A 137 -14.87 9.69 5.15
N SER A 138 -13.99 8.81 4.70
CA SER A 138 -14.36 7.67 3.88
C SER A 138 -13.81 6.37 4.46
N TYR A 139 -14.64 5.35 4.48
CA TYR A 139 -14.31 4.03 4.98
C TYR A 139 -14.46 3.03 3.85
N TYR A 140 -13.37 2.33 3.52
CA TYR A 140 -13.38 1.32 2.46
C TYR A 140 -13.08 -0.04 3.04
N TYR A 141 -13.91 -1.00 2.68
CA TYR A 141 -13.67 -2.41 2.95
C TYR A 141 -13.20 -3.07 1.66
N SER A 142 -12.02 -3.70 1.70
CA SER A 142 -11.59 -4.59 0.64
C SER A 142 -11.74 -6.01 1.12
N ASN A 143 -12.58 -6.78 0.43
CA ASN A 143 -12.59 -8.23 0.54
C ASN A 143 -11.82 -8.86 -0.62
N TRP A 144 -11.58 -10.16 -0.56
CA TRP A 144 -10.86 -10.89 -1.61
C TRP A 144 -11.54 -10.82 -2.97
N GLU A 145 -12.85 -10.80 -2.99
CA GLU A 145 -13.65 -10.71 -4.21
C GLU A 145 -13.39 -9.40 -4.95
N GLU A 146 -13.38 -8.28 -4.23
CA GLU A 146 -13.01 -6.98 -4.79
C GLU A 146 -11.56 -6.93 -5.29
N VAL A 147 -10.63 -7.56 -4.57
CA VAL A 147 -9.23 -7.66 -4.98
C VAL A 147 -9.10 -8.45 -6.28
N PHE A 148 -9.77 -9.59 -6.41
CA PHE A 148 -9.75 -10.40 -7.62
C PHE A 148 -10.38 -9.68 -8.81
N GLN A 149 -11.53 -9.05 -8.63
CA GLN A 149 -12.20 -8.28 -9.68
C GLN A 149 -11.30 -7.14 -10.18
N PHE A 150 -10.73 -6.37 -9.26
CA PHE A 150 -9.81 -5.28 -9.58
C PHE A 150 -8.61 -5.76 -10.40
N LEU A 151 -7.97 -6.85 -9.99
CA LEU A 151 -6.80 -7.38 -10.68
C LEU A 151 -7.14 -7.97 -12.05
N SER A 152 -8.28 -8.62 -12.19
CA SER A 152 -8.78 -9.11 -13.48
C SER A 152 -8.98 -7.96 -14.47
N GLU A 153 -9.57 -6.87 -14.03
CA GLU A 153 -9.82 -5.68 -14.85
C GLU A 153 -8.52 -4.95 -15.23
N LYS A 154 -7.57 -4.80 -14.27
CA LYS A 154 -6.34 -4.01 -14.46
C LYS A 154 -5.24 -4.79 -15.18
N ILE A 155 -5.11 -6.07 -14.90
CA ILE A 155 -3.98 -6.90 -15.38
C ILE A 155 -4.40 -7.75 -16.59
N GLY A 156 -5.70 -7.84 -16.90
CA GLY A 156 -6.22 -8.65 -18.02
C GLY A 156 -5.99 -10.14 -17.82
N THR A 157 -5.83 -10.58 -16.58
CA THR A 157 -5.63 -11.97 -16.23
C THR A 157 -6.95 -12.53 -15.73
N GLU A 158 -7.53 -13.52 -16.41
CA GLU A 158 -8.58 -14.33 -15.82
C GLU A 158 -7.99 -15.08 -14.62
N ILE A 159 -8.32 -14.61 -13.44
CA ILE A 159 -7.97 -15.32 -12.22
C ILE A 159 -9.06 -16.37 -12.02
N HIS A 160 -8.76 -17.59 -12.46
CA HIS A 160 -9.59 -18.71 -12.09
C HIS A 160 -9.55 -18.85 -10.56
N SER A 161 -10.74 -18.83 -9.95
CA SER A 161 -10.89 -19.19 -8.55
C SER A 161 -10.22 -20.55 -8.34
N MET A 162 -9.21 -20.59 -7.49
CA MET A 162 -8.71 -21.88 -7.01
C MET A 162 -9.80 -22.46 -6.11
N GLU A 163 -10.54 -23.46 -6.65
CA GLU A 163 -11.37 -24.36 -5.88
C GLU A 163 -10.49 -25.25 -4.96
#